data_b0e912f9112d3210d679ddf1e44bf19b
#
_entry.id   b0e912f9112d3210d679ddf1e44bf19b
#
_cell.length_a   1.000
_cell.length_b   1.000
_cell.length_c   1.000
_cell.angle_alpha   90.00
_cell.angle_beta   90.00
_cell.angle_gamma   90.00
#
_symmetry.space_group_name_H-M   'P 1'
#
loop_
_entity.id
_entity.type
_entity.pdbx_description
1 polymer ?
#
loop_
_entity_poly.entity_id
_entity_poly.type
_entity_poly.pdbx_seq_one_letter_code
_entity_poly.pdbx_strand_id
1 'polypeptide(L)'
;MDTNFIQQEFEEAPTRPKRRRTFIIIGIVIILFTASVLFGVGRIVSAAFSAGDDIEGAVESLSTLSFAEAQENVGGAIESAKSARSGLQFIGWVGYLPWVGDYFESAEILLDSGISGGEAFYEVLTIAIEIEGVIDDAEDILADTTVDGSYTFETFPDEFKLELLQVLHNRSDELYSAATKLNLAQGELAKLSELDLSDNFYDKIGDAEEVVSDLADTFEILAPIAQSLDAFAGLEQDRQWLLLFLNNTEIRPGGGFIGVYGLLQMSEGSVEQIFVDDTYNIDQYVEDPEYFVVPPQPLVDYLGVDKWYFRDANWSPDFAQSSQDSIALLRQEFAHVGQPVPQIDGVLGLTPTVMERVLGMIGPLEVDGITFEPETFTEVLEYEVEVGYKDRGIGFEDRKKIVGTLMDTLLDELFSLPIDEWPALFGIVKSSIEDKQMGLYSTDEDTQDVFSDSGWAHEVSTDKIDDILLIADANMGALKTDYAMEREVVYKIDSDEN
;
A
#
# COMPACT_ATOMS: atom_id res chain seq x y z
N MET A 1 -47.10 29.19 39.63
CA MET A 1 -47.03 29.14 38.13
C MET A 1 -46.11 30.26 37.72
N ASP A 2 -44.83 30.08 37.80
CA ASP A 2 -43.84 31.05 37.36
C ASP A 2 -42.77 30.29 36.58
N THR A 3 -42.83 30.54 35.29
CA THR A 3 -41.86 30.07 34.28
C THR A 3 -40.74 31.11 34.21
N ASN A 4 -39.63 30.84 34.93
CA ASN A 4 -38.41 31.58 34.72
C ASN A 4 -37.53 30.78 33.75
N PHE A 5 -37.54 31.18 32.49
CA PHE A 5 -36.50 30.82 31.51
C PHE A 5 -35.22 31.57 31.85
N ILE A 6 -34.19 30.82 32.20
CA ILE A 6 -32.83 31.33 32.32
C ILE A 6 -32.30 31.49 30.88
N GLN A 7 -32.19 32.76 30.46
CA GLN A 7 -31.34 33.12 29.32
C GLN A 7 -29.89 32.92 29.75
N GLN A 8 -29.27 31.84 29.33
CA GLN A 8 -27.81 31.75 29.29
C GLN A 8 -27.33 32.62 28.12
N GLU A 9 -26.65 33.69 28.47
CA GLU A 9 -25.82 34.45 27.52
C GLU A 9 -24.77 33.46 26.98
N PHE A 10 -24.83 33.17 25.69
CA PHE A 10 -23.71 32.56 24.98
C PHE A 10 -22.60 33.61 24.94
N GLU A 11 -21.57 33.43 25.80
CA GLU A 11 -20.30 34.08 25.59
C GLU A 11 -19.79 33.65 24.22
N GLU A 12 -19.56 34.59 23.34
CA GLU A 12 -18.90 34.38 22.05
C GLU A 12 -17.54 33.70 22.34
N ALA A 13 -17.41 32.47 21.91
CA ALA A 13 -16.13 31.77 21.95
C ALA A 13 -15.07 32.63 21.23
N PRO A 14 -13.87 32.77 21.79
CA PRO A 14 -12.83 33.57 21.17
C PRO A 14 -12.56 33.01 19.76
N THR A 15 -12.71 33.88 18.77
CA THR A 15 -12.35 33.57 17.38
C THR A 15 -10.90 33.12 17.33
N ARG A 16 -10.69 31.81 17.26
CA ARG A 16 -9.35 31.22 17.06
C ARG A 16 -8.80 31.71 15.74
N PRO A 17 -7.55 32.09 15.64
CA PRO A 17 -6.96 32.52 14.38
C PRO A 17 -7.14 31.36 13.38
N LYS A 18 -7.75 31.65 12.23
CA LYS A 18 -7.95 30.72 11.12
C LYS A 18 -6.60 30.07 10.82
N ARG A 19 -6.45 28.83 11.23
CA ARG A 19 -5.23 28.05 11.02
C ARG A 19 -5.27 27.45 9.60
N ARG A 20 -5.04 28.26 8.60
CA ARG A 20 -4.65 27.86 7.25
C ARG A 20 -3.58 26.76 7.23
N ARG A 21 -2.87 26.59 8.36
CA ARG A 21 -1.68 25.75 8.52
C ARG A 21 -1.95 24.24 8.64
N THR A 22 -3.15 23.81 8.92
CA THR A 22 -3.42 22.41 9.30
C THR A 22 -3.94 21.56 8.14
N PHE A 23 -4.62 22.17 7.15
CA PHE A 23 -5.14 21.50 5.96
C PHE A 23 -4.09 21.03 4.95
N ILE A 24 -2.95 21.63 5.07
CA ILE A 24 -1.80 21.40 4.23
C ILE A 24 -1.08 20.10 4.58
N ILE A 25 -1.56 19.36 5.58
CA ILE A 25 -0.85 18.17 6.10
C ILE A 25 -0.93 17.00 5.11
N ILE A 26 -2.02 16.82 4.34
CA ILE A 26 -2.09 15.78 3.30
C ILE A 26 -1.13 16.12 2.15
N GLY A 27 -1.18 17.34 1.67
CA GLY A 27 -0.15 17.88 0.77
C GLY A 27 1.23 17.92 1.46
N ILE A 28 1.29 18.13 2.79
CA ILE A 28 2.53 18.23 3.56
C ILE A 28 3.20 16.88 3.79
N VAL A 29 2.51 15.77 3.99
CA VAL A 29 3.17 14.47 4.11
C VAL A 29 3.83 14.10 2.80
N ILE A 30 3.15 14.25 1.68
CA ILE A 30 3.78 14.14 0.35
C ILE A 30 4.90 15.19 0.20
N ILE A 31 4.78 16.37 0.74
CA ILE A 31 5.67 17.51 0.55
C ILE A 31 6.75 17.63 1.62
N LEU A 32 6.53 17.34 2.90
CA LEU A 32 7.57 17.31 3.92
C LEU A 32 8.52 16.15 3.70
N PHE A 33 8.01 15.02 3.24
CA PHE A 33 8.83 13.92 2.80
C PHE A 33 9.66 14.36 1.57
N THR A 34 9.06 15.02 0.58
CA THR A 34 9.76 15.57 -0.59
C THR A 34 10.62 16.81 -0.27
N ALA A 35 10.28 17.62 0.73
CA ALA A 35 11.10 18.75 1.17
C ALA A 35 12.39 18.29 1.85
N SER A 36 12.39 17.12 2.52
CA SER A 36 13.63 16.54 3.05
C SER A 36 14.60 16.16 1.92
N VAL A 37 14.10 15.72 0.76
CA VAL A 37 14.92 15.46 -0.43
C VAL A 37 15.53 16.73 -1.00
N LEU A 38 14.71 17.76 -1.23
CA LEU A 38 15.25 19.03 -1.73
C LEU A 38 16.27 19.61 -0.76
N PHE A 39 16.07 19.45 0.53
CA PHE A 39 17.04 19.92 1.51
C PHE A 39 18.36 19.13 1.42
N GLY A 40 18.28 17.80 1.21
CA GLY A 40 19.46 16.95 1.02
C GLY A 40 20.15 17.22 -0.33
N VAL A 41 19.40 17.04 -1.44
CA VAL A 41 19.91 17.28 -2.82
C VAL A 41 20.27 18.74 -3.01
N GLY A 42 19.49 19.67 -2.51
CA GLY A 42 19.75 21.10 -2.58
C GLY A 42 21.01 21.54 -1.84
N ARG A 43 21.34 20.95 -0.70
CA ARG A 43 22.61 21.19 -0.02
C ARG A 43 23.81 20.69 -0.81
N ILE A 44 23.67 19.58 -1.53
CA ILE A 44 24.71 19.03 -2.40
C ILE A 44 24.88 19.92 -3.63
N VAL A 45 23.80 20.28 -4.31
CA VAL A 45 23.81 21.15 -5.48
C VAL A 45 24.25 22.57 -5.11
N SER A 46 23.79 23.14 -3.99
CA SER A 46 24.24 24.47 -3.55
C SER A 46 25.68 24.48 -3.07
N ALA A 47 26.21 23.38 -2.57
CA ALA A 47 27.61 23.25 -2.19
C ALA A 47 28.52 23.08 -3.42
N ALA A 48 27.99 22.53 -4.52
CA ALA A 48 28.75 22.36 -5.79
C ALA A 48 28.56 23.49 -6.78
N PHE A 49 27.38 24.14 -6.78
CA PHE A 49 27.01 25.17 -7.74
C PHE A 49 26.17 26.24 -7.05
N SER A 50 26.40 27.51 -7.33
CA SER A 50 25.66 28.65 -6.73
C SER A 50 24.18 28.76 -7.16
N ALA A 51 23.50 27.62 -7.32
CA ALA A 51 22.05 27.56 -7.52
C ALA A 51 21.26 27.77 -6.21
N GLY A 52 21.92 28.32 -5.19
CA GLY A 52 21.40 28.43 -3.84
C GLY A 52 20.13 29.24 -3.69
N ASP A 53 19.96 30.30 -4.49
CA ASP A 53 18.84 31.22 -4.32
C ASP A 53 17.46 30.55 -4.67
N ASP A 54 17.42 29.76 -5.77
CA ASP A 54 16.17 29.10 -6.22
C ASP A 54 15.79 27.93 -5.30
N ILE A 55 16.76 27.20 -4.76
CA ILE A 55 16.53 26.10 -3.83
C ILE A 55 16.16 26.64 -2.45
N GLU A 56 16.82 27.69 -1.97
CA GLU A 56 16.46 28.34 -0.70
C GLU A 56 15.04 28.94 -0.79
N GLY A 57 14.68 29.54 -1.93
CA GLY A 57 13.33 30.00 -2.22
C GLY A 57 12.31 28.88 -2.22
N ALA A 58 12.60 27.73 -2.82
CA ALA A 58 11.70 26.56 -2.79
C ALA A 58 11.49 26.04 -1.37
N VAL A 59 12.54 25.92 -0.56
CA VAL A 59 12.47 25.50 0.85
C VAL A 59 11.66 26.52 1.69
N GLU A 60 11.87 27.83 1.47
CA GLU A 60 11.12 28.87 2.18
C GLU A 60 9.63 28.82 1.80
N SER A 61 9.31 28.70 0.51
CA SER A 61 7.94 28.61 0.00
C SER A 61 7.23 27.37 0.54
N LEU A 62 7.91 26.22 0.65
CA LEU A 62 7.40 25.02 1.30
C LEU A 62 7.15 25.22 2.79
N SER A 63 8.04 25.88 3.49
CA SER A 63 7.88 26.17 4.92
C SER A 63 6.67 27.06 5.22
N THR A 64 6.27 27.87 4.23
CA THR A 64 5.09 28.72 4.26
C THR A 64 3.86 28.10 3.56
N LEU A 65 4.05 26.89 3.00
CA LEU A 65 3.02 26.11 2.31
C LEU A 65 2.47 26.81 1.04
N SER A 66 3.34 27.52 0.36
CA SER A 66 3.06 28.17 -0.91
C SER A 66 3.52 27.27 -2.06
N PHE A 67 2.71 26.24 -2.40
CA PHE A 67 3.10 25.17 -3.34
C PHE A 67 3.35 25.70 -4.76
N ALA A 68 2.52 26.64 -5.23
CA ALA A 68 2.70 27.26 -6.52
C ALA A 68 4.04 28.03 -6.61
N GLU A 69 4.44 28.74 -5.54
CA GLU A 69 5.71 29.44 -5.47
C GLU A 69 6.89 28.45 -5.36
N ALA A 70 6.73 27.36 -4.57
CA ALA A 70 7.70 26.29 -4.49
C ALA A 70 7.91 25.63 -5.87
N GLN A 71 6.85 25.40 -6.63
CA GLN A 71 6.91 24.81 -7.97
C GLN A 71 7.67 25.74 -8.96
N GLU A 72 7.43 27.07 -8.91
CA GLU A 72 8.16 28.03 -9.73
C GLU A 72 9.67 28.01 -9.41
N ASN A 73 10.02 28.01 -8.12
CA ASN A 73 11.40 27.96 -7.66
C ASN A 73 12.11 26.64 -8.05
N VAL A 74 11.41 25.49 -7.90
CA VAL A 74 11.94 24.19 -8.34
C VAL A 74 12.16 24.19 -9.85
N GLY A 75 11.22 24.73 -10.64
CA GLY A 75 11.38 24.90 -12.08
C GLY A 75 12.63 25.71 -12.44
N GLY A 76 12.90 26.82 -11.73
CA GLY A 76 14.10 27.62 -11.86
C GLY A 76 15.39 26.85 -11.55
N ALA A 77 15.38 26.08 -10.45
CA ALA A 77 16.51 25.24 -10.07
C ALA A 77 16.81 24.14 -11.11
N ILE A 78 15.79 23.50 -11.66
CA ILE A 78 15.93 22.50 -12.74
C ILE A 78 16.60 23.13 -13.98
N GLU A 79 16.11 24.29 -14.43
CA GLU A 79 16.69 24.99 -15.59
C GLU A 79 18.13 25.42 -15.34
N SER A 80 18.45 25.86 -14.14
CA SER A 80 19.82 26.20 -13.71
C SER A 80 20.71 24.96 -13.73
N ALA A 81 20.26 23.84 -13.23
CA ALA A 81 20.96 22.55 -13.24
C ALA A 81 21.21 22.07 -14.70
N LYS A 82 20.18 22.12 -15.57
CA LYS A 82 20.30 21.78 -17.00
C LYS A 82 21.32 22.67 -17.72
N SER A 83 21.36 23.97 -17.39
CA SER A 83 22.33 24.90 -17.91
C SER A 83 23.77 24.56 -17.46
N ALA A 84 23.93 24.24 -16.15
CA ALA A 84 25.23 23.81 -15.60
C ALA A 84 25.68 22.48 -16.25
N ARG A 85 24.76 21.52 -16.43
CA ARG A 85 25.02 20.23 -17.11
C ARG A 85 25.51 20.45 -18.56
N SER A 86 24.87 21.38 -19.29
CA SER A 86 25.27 21.74 -20.64
C SER A 86 26.66 22.38 -20.65
N GLY A 87 26.99 23.20 -19.65
CA GLY A 87 28.31 23.79 -19.45
C GLY A 87 29.39 22.74 -19.20
N LEU A 88 29.11 21.73 -18.36
CA LEU A 88 30.01 20.60 -18.12
C LEU A 88 30.28 19.82 -19.41
N GLN A 89 29.22 19.51 -20.18
CA GLN A 89 29.39 18.83 -21.47
C GLN A 89 30.33 19.56 -22.43
N PHE A 90 30.30 20.89 -22.45
CA PHE A 90 31.18 21.69 -23.29
C PHE A 90 32.66 21.55 -22.90
N ILE A 91 32.96 21.34 -21.61
CA ILE A 91 34.31 21.12 -21.09
C ILE A 91 34.61 19.65 -20.81
N GLY A 92 33.85 18.71 -21.36
CA GLY A 92 33.93 17.25 -21.10
C GLY A 92 35.34 16.65 -21.30
N TRP A 93 36.22 17.30 -22.08
CA TRP A 93 37.59 16.87 -22.21
C TRP A 93 38.40 16.95 -20.88
N VAL A 94 37.94 17.73 -19.90
CA VAL A 94 38.57 17.87 -18.58
C VAL A 94 38.45 16.53 -17.79
N GLY A 95 37.41 15.76 -18.00
CA GLY A 95 37.20 14.44 -17.38
C GLY A 95 38.31 13.43 -17.76
N TYR A 96 39.04 13.64 -18.83
CA TYR A 96 40.16 12.77 -19.20
C TYR A 96 41.48 13.14 -18.50
N LEU A 97 41.51 14.17 -17.66
CA LEU A 97 42.72 14.57 -16.94
C LEU A 97 42.91 13.71 -15.67
N PRO A 98 44.11 13.16 -15.42
CA PRO A 98 44.40 12.45 -14.18
C PRO A 98 44.08 13.33 -12.95
N TRP A 99 43.48 12.72 -11.90
CA TRP A 99 43.10 13.37 -10.63
C TRP A 99 41.89 14.32 -10.70
N VAL A 100 41.37 14.64 -11.89
CA VAL A 100 40.19 15.49 -12.06
C VAL A 100 39.00 14.72 -12.59
N GLY A 101 39.23 13.57 -13.24
CA GLY A 101 38.23 12.77 -13.89
C GLY A 101 37.08 12.39 -12.96
N ASP A 102 37.38 11.79 -11.80
CA ASP A 102 36.39 11.31 -10.84
C ASP A 102 35.55 12.45 -10.26
N TYR A 103 36.16 13.62 -10.00
CA TYR A 103 35.41 14.80 -9.56
C TYR A 103 34.56 15.43 -10.68
N PHE A 104 35.00 15.32 -11.93
CA PHE A 104 34.19 15.76 -13.07
C PHE A 104 33.00 14.86 -13.27
N GLU A 105 33.19 13.54 -13.22
CA GLU A 105 32.16 12.54 -13.33
C GLU A 105 31.18 12.64 -12.17
N SER A 106 31.66 12.84 -10.93
CA SER A 106 30.77 13.07 -9.79
C SER A 106 29.89 14.31 -9.95
N ALA A 107 30.40 15.39 -10.55
CA ALA A 107 29.60 16.56 -10.82
C ALA A 107 28.53 16.32 -11.90
N GLU A 108 28.83 15.50 -12.92
CA GLU A 108 27.84 15.08 -13.91
C GLU A 108 26.73 14.24 -13.26
N ILE A 109 27.10 13.23 -12.46
CA ILE A 109 26.17 12.37 -11.73
C ILE A 109 25.25 13.18 -10.82
N LEU A 110 25.80 14.09 -10.02
CA LEU A 110 25.02 14.94 -9.11
C LEU A 110 24.04 15.85 -9.85
N LEU A 111 24.46 16.41 -11.00
CA LEU A 111 23.56 17.23 -11.81
C LEU A 111 22.44 16.38 -12.43
N ASP A 112 22.75 15.21 -12.98
CA ASP A 112 21.77 14.33 -13.59
C ASP A 112 20.75 13.82 -12.55
N SER A 113 21.23 13.44 -11.35
CA SER A 113 20.36 13.07 -10.22
C SER A 113 19.54 14.25 -9.73
N GLY A 114 20.14 15.43 -9.59
CA GLY A 114 19.46 16.65 -9.16
C GLY A 114 18.37 17.11 -10.15
N ILE A 115 18.60 16.95 -11.45
CA ILE A 115 17.60 17.24 -12.48
C ILE A 115 16.44 16.23 -12.36
N SER A 116 16.73 14.93 -12.31
CA SER A 116 15.70 13.88 -12.23
C SER A 116 14.89 14.00 -10.94
N GLY A 117 15.53 14.16 -9.79
CA GLY A 117 14.85 14.38 -8.52
C GLY A 117 14.04 15.67 -8.47
N GLY A 118 14.57 16.77 -9.04
CA GLY A 118 13.84 18.03 -9.17
C GLY A 118 12.61 17.91 -10.06
N GLU A 119 12.72 17.22 -11.20
CA GLU A 119 11.56 16.97 -12.09
C GLU A 119 10.50 16.11 -11.42
N ALA A 120 10.89 15.06 -10.68
CA ALA A 120 9.96 14.26 -9.88
C ALA A 120 9.20 15.14 -8.87
N PHE A 121 9.95 16.00 -8.19
CA PHE A 121 9.35 16.91 -7.20
C PHE A 121 8.41 17.95 -7.83
N TYR A 122 8.75 18.46 -8.99
CA TYR A 122 7.87 19.38 -9.73
C TYR A 122 6.49 18.74 -10.03
N GLU A 123 6.47 17.47 -10.41
CA GLU A 123 5.23 16.72 -10.65
C GLU A 123 4.44 16.53 -9.38
N VAL A 124 5.08 16.16 -8.27
CA VAL A 124 4.43 16.04 -6.96
C VAL A 124 3.83 17.36 -6.50
N LEU A 125 4.51 18.49 -6.74
CA LEU A 125 3.96 19.82 -6.45
C LEU A 125 2.72 20.15 -7.29
N THR A 126 2.64 19.64 -8.52
CA THR A 126 1.42 19.78 -9.34
C THR A 126 0.22 19.13 -8.66
N ILE A 127 0.39 17.93 -8.13
CA ILE A 127 -0.66 17.21 -7.38
C ILE A 127 -0.99 17.95 -6.09
N ALA A 128 0.00 18.43 -5.38
CA ALA A 128 -0.19 19.17 -4.13
C ALA A 128 -0.98 20.48 -4.31
N ILE A 129 -0.75 21.20 -5.39
CA ILE A 129 -1.51 22.42 -5.73
C ILE A 129 -2.98 22.10 -6.00
N GLU A 130 -3.25 20.98 -6.68
CA GLU A 130 -4.62 20.56 -6.96
C GLU A 130 -5.35 20.12 -5.69
N ILE A 131 -4.66 19.37 -4.82
CA ILE A 131 -5.17 19.00 -3.48
C ILE A 131 -5.41 20.26 -2.62
N GLU A 132 -4.51 21.25 -2.67
CA GLU A 132 -4.71 22.53 -1.97
C GLU A 132 -6.02 23.21 -2.42
N GLY A 133 -6.30 23.17 -3.73
CA GLY A 133 -7.55 23.71 -4.29
C GLY A 133 -8.79 23.01 -3.73
N VAL A 134 -8.78 21.68 -3.67
CA VAL A 134 -9.86 20.88 -3.06
C VAL A 134 -10.06 21.25 -1.59
N ILE A 135 -8.95 21.40 -0.85
CA ILE A 135 -8.99 21.78 0.58
C ILE A 135 -9.53 23.20 0.77
N ASP A 136 -9.11 24.14 -0.04
CA ASP A 136 -9.58 25.55 0.07
C ASP A 136 -11.09 25.65 -0.16
N ASP A 137 -11.64 24.84 -1.08
CA ASP A 137 -13.08 24.80 -1.35
C ASP A 137 -13.87 24.14 -0.18
N ALA A 138 -13.23 23.26 0.60
CA ALA A 138 -13.82 22.59 1.75
C ALA A 138 -13.53 23.30 3.11
N GLU A 139 -12.82 24.43 3.13
CA GLU A 139 -12.30 25.09 4.37
C GLU A 139 -13.41 25.37 5.41
N ASP A 140 -14.61 25.77 4.98
CA ASP A 140 -15.72 26.07 5.89
C ASP A 140 -16.32 24.81 6.52
N ILE A 141 -16.25 23.65 5.84
CA ILE A 141 -16.79 22.37 6.31
C ILE A 141 -15.80 21.71 7.26
N LEU A 142 -14.53 21.78 6.94
CA LEU A 142 -13.45 21.13 7.69
C LEU A 142 -13.12 21.86 9.01
N ALA A 143 -13.50 23.13 9.15
CA ALA A 143 -13.25 23.91 10.38
C ALA A 143 -13.90 23.30 11.64
N ASP A 144 -14.94 22.48 11.49
CA ASP A 144 -15.70 21.84 12.57
C ASP A 144 -15.30 20.36 12.82
N THR A 145 -14.40 19.76 12.00
CA THR A 145 -14.13 18.31 12.00
C THR A 145 -12.82 17.89 12.67
N THR A 146 -12.04 18.81 13.24
CA THR A 146 -10.78 18.45 13.90
C THR A 146 -10.97 17.84 15.29
N VAL A 147 -10.38 16.67 15.52
CA VAL A 147 -10.19 16.08 16.85
C VAL A 147 -8.76 16.36 17.27
N ASP A 148 -8.57 17.07 18.41
CA ASP A 148 -7.26 17.45 18.98
C ASP A 148 -6.28 18.17 18.02
N GLY A 149 -6.79 18.70 16.89
CA GLY A 149 -5.98 19.42 15.91
C GLY A 149 -5.29 18.53 14.87
N SER A 150 -5.59 17.24 14.85
CA SER A 150 -5.15 16.28 13.84
C SER A 150 -6.31 15.95 12.90
N TYR A 151 -6.00 15.70 11.63
CA TYR A 151 -6.95 15.21 10.64
C TYR A 151 -6.72 13.72 10.44
N THR A 152 -7.84 13.01 10.37
CA THR A 152 -7.86 11.60 10.02
C THR A 152 -8.76 11.42 8.81
N PHE A 153 -8.58 10.35 8.05
CA PHE A 153 -9.42 10.09 6.88
C PHE A 153 -10.91 9.96 7.26
N GLU A 154 -11.19 9.37 8.43
CA GLU A 154 -12.56 9.22 8.95
C GLU A 154 -13.28 10.56 9.15
N THR A 155 -12.56 11.60 9.61
CA THR A 155 -13.15 12.89 9.93
C THR A 155 -13.47 13.76 8.70
N PHE A 156 -13.03 13.35 7.52
CA PHE A 156 -13.34 14.07 6.28
C PHE A 156 -14.77 13.81 5.82
N PRO A 157 -15.47 14.82 5.30
CA PRO A 157 -16.73 14.64 4.60
C PRO A 157 -16.57 13.70 3.39
N ASP A 158 -17.59 12.88 3.10
CA ASP A 158 -17.49 11.89 2.03
C ASP A 158 -17.26 12.53 0.64
N GLU A 159 -17.90 13.67 0.36
CA GLU A 159 -17.66 14.44 -0.86
C GLU A 159 -16.20 14.87 -1.01
N PHE A 160 -15.55 15.26 0.10
CA PHE A 160 -14.14 15.64 0.10
C PHE A 160 -13.21 14.42 -0.08
N LYS A 161 -13.53 13.28 0.58
CA LYS A 161 -12.80 12.02 0.39
C LYS A 161 -12.80 11.61 -1.07
N LEU A 162 -13.99 11.64 -1.69
CA LEU A 162 -14.15 11.28 -3.10
C LEU A 162 -13.31 12.18 -4.01
N GLU A 163 -13.38 13.50 -3.82
CA GLU A 163 -12.65 14.46 -4.65
C GLU A 163 -11.13 14.29 -4.49
N LEU A 164 -10.65 14.08 -3.26
CA LEU A 164 -9.23 13.78 -2.99
C LEU A 164 -8.76 12.50 -3.71
N LEU A 165 -9.54 11.42 -3.61
CA LEU A 165 -9.20 10.16 -4.28
C LEU A 165 -9.26 10.29 -5.81
N GLN A 166 -10.19 11.09 -6.34
CA GLN A 166 -10.27 11.41 -7.77
C GLN A 166 -9.04 12.20 -8.25
N VAL A 167 -8.57 13.19 -7.48
CA VAL A 167 -7.32 13.91 -7.81
C VAL A 167 -6.16 12.94 -7.88
N LEU A 168 -5.99 12.06 -6.89
CA LEU A 168 -4.90 11.08 -6.88
C LEU A 168 -5.01 10.13 -8.08
N HIS A 169 -6.20 9.63 -8.39
CA HIS A 169 -6.44 8.76 -9.53
C HIS A 169 -6.10 9.46 -10.86
N ASN A 170 -6.63 10.66 -11.06
CA ASN A 170 -6.43 11.44 -12.28
C ASN A 170 -4.97 11.87 -12.50
N ARG A 171 -4.16 11.88 -11.44
CA ARG A 171 -2.74 12.25 -11.43
C ARG A 171 -1.80 11.06 -11.26
N SER A 172 -2.31 9.85 -11.45
CA SER A 172 -1.48 8.63 -11.34
C SER A 172 -0.31 8.61 -12.33
N ASP A 173 -0.48 9.15 -13.53
CA ASP A 173 0.59 9.25 -14.53
C ASP A 173 1.75 10.13 -14.02
N GLU A 174 1.47 11.24 -13.35
CA GLU A 174 2.46 12.10 -12.73
C GLU A 174 3.16 11.39 -11.56
N LEU A 175 2.44 10.56 -10.78
CA LEU A 175 3.05 9.74 -9.73
C LEU A 175 3.99 8.68 -10.32
N TYR A 176 3.61 8.00 -11.40
CA TYR A 176 4.51 7.08 -12.12
C TYR A 176 5.73 7.77 -12.69
N SER A 177 5.54 8.96 -13.26
CA SER A 177 6.63 9.76 -13.77
C SER A 177 7.60 10.17 -12.67
N ALA A 178 7.08 10.59 -11.50
CA ALA A 178 7.87 10.90 -10.32
C ALA A 178 8.66 9.69 -9.82
N ALA A 179 8.01 8.51 -9.69
CA ALA A 179 8.67 7.25 -9.32
C ALA A 179 9.82 6.92 -10.28
N THR A 180 9.57 7.00 -11.59
CA THR A 180 10.57 6.73 -12.63
C THR A 180 11.78 7.66 -12.50
N LYS A 181 11.55 8.96 -12.29
CA LYS A 181 12.61 9.95 -12.16
C LYS A 181 13.42 9.78 -10.87
N LEU A 182 12.76 9.40 -9.78
CA LEU A 182 13.43 9.09 -8.52
C LEU A 182 14.31 7.84 -8.64
N ASN A 183 13.83 6.81 -9.32
CA ASN A 183 14.62 5.61 -9.62
C ASN A 183 15.82 5.92 -10.52
N LEU A 184 15.65 6.82 -11.50
CA LEU A 184 16.78 7.31 -12.29
C LEU A 184 17.79 8.07 -11.42
N ALA A 185 17.33 8.96 -10.55
CA ALA A 185 18.19 9.71 -9.64
C ALA A 185 18.98 8.78 -8.70
N GLN A 186 18.31 7.76 -8.13
CA GLN A 186 18.92 6.73 -7.31
C GLN A 186 20.00 5.95 -8.09
N GLY A 187 19.66 5.49 -9.31
CA GLY A 187 20.60 4.77 -10.17
C GLY A 187 21.81 5.61 -10.60
N GLU A 188 21.66 6.93 -10.75
CA GLU A 188 22.79 7.85 -10.99
C GLU A 188 23.65 7.98 -9.72
N LEU A 189 23.04 8.24 -8.55
CA LEU A 189 23.76 8.36 -7.28
C LEU A 189 24.59 7.11 -6.95
N ALA A 190 24.04 5.94 -7.19
CA ALA A 190 24.74 4.67 -6.95
C ALA A 190 26.10 4.57 -7.68
N LYS A 191 26.26 5.22 -8.85
CA LYS A 191 27.52 5.24 -9.60
C LYS A 191 28.64 5.97 -8.85
N LEU A 192 28.31 6.87 -7.92
CA LEU A 192 29.30 7.59 -7.12
C LEU A 192 30.15 6.64 -6.29
N SER A 193 29.63 5.47 -5.90
CA SER A 193 30.35 4.44 -5.14
C SER A 193 31.51 3.81 -5.94
N GLU A 194 31.52 3.95 -7.27
CA GLU A 194 32.58 3.42 -8.16
C GLU A 194 33.74 4.39 -8.32
N LEU A 195 33.62 5.65 -7.87
CA LEU A 195 34.62 6.70 -8.01
C LEU A 195 35.59 6.74 -6.82
N ASP A 196 36.84 7.23 -7.02
CA ASP A 196 37.82 7.43 -5.95
C ASP A 196 37.69 8.84 -5.37
N LEU A 197 36.69 9.03 -4.49
CA LEU A 197 36.36 10.29 -3.85
C LEU A 197 36.74 10.26 -2.36
N SER A 198 36.76 11.42 -1.70
CA SER A 198 37.11 11.49 -0.28
C SER A 198 35.97 10.97 0.62
N ASP A 199 36.31 10.37 1.78
CA ASP A 199 35.33 9.91 2.77
C ASP A 199 34.32 11.01 3.15
N ASN A 200 34.77 12.27 3.30
CA ASN A 200 33.90 13.40 3.61
C ASN A 200 32.90 13.75 2.49
N PHE A 201 33.16 13.31 1.26
CA PHE A 201 32.23 13.45 0.15
C PHE A 201 31.12 12.38 0.26
N TYR A 202 31.50 11.14 0.53
CA TYR A 202 30.53 10.06 0.75
C TYR A 202 29.62 10.30 1.94
N ASP A 203 30.16 10.80 3.07
CA ASP A 203 29.36 11.15 4.25
C ASP A 203 28.26 12.19 3.92
N LYS A 204 28.52 13.10 2.98
CA LYS A 204 27.54 14.13 2.58
C LYS A 204 26.51 13.64 1.58
N ILE A 205 26.82 12.60 0.82
CA ILE A 205 25.94 12.06 -0.22
C ILE A 205 25.03 10.98 0.38
N GLY A 206 25.51 10.21 1.37
CA GLY A 206 24.77 9.13 1.98
C GLY A 206 23.36 9.54 2.44
N ASP A 207 23.25 10.70 3.10
CA ASP A 207 21.94 11.24 3.52
C ASP A 207 21.00 11.49 2.33
N ALA A 208 21.55 11.89 1.16
CA ALA A 208 20.76 12.15 -0.04
C ALA A 208 20.39 10.87 -0.78
N GLU A 209 21.27 9.87 -0.78
CA GLU A 209 20.98 8.54 -1.34
C GLU A 209 19.83 7.88 -0.57
N GLU A 210 19.89 7.90 0.77
CA GLU A 210 18.84 7.36 1.64
C GLU A 210 17.49 8.01 1.33
N VAL A 211 17.44 9.34 1.31
CA VAL A 211 16.21 10.09 1.05
C VAL A 211 15.64 9.82 -0.34
N VAL A 212 16.46 9.78 -1.38
CA VAL A 212 16.00 9.47 -2.75
C VAL A 212 15.49 8.04 -2.84
N SER A 213 16.15 7.09 -2.15
CA SER A 213 15.72 5.71 -2.08
C SER A 213 14.35 5.58 -1.42
N ASP A 214 14.18 6.16 -0.24
CA ASP A 214 12.91 6.11 0.51
C ASP A 214 11.75 6.69 -0.28
N LEU A 215 12.01 7.75 -1.05
CA LEU A 215 11.00 8.35 -1.92
C LEU A 215 10.69 7.48 -3.11
N ALA A 216 11.69 6.94 -3.78
CA ALA A 216 11.49 6.05 -4.91
C ALA A 216 10.62 4.86 -4.47
N ASP A 217 10.93 4.25 -3.33
CA ASP A 217 10.17 3.17 -2.73
C ASP A 217 8.72 3.55 -2.42
N THR A 218 8.50 4.77 -1.93
CA THR A 218 7.15 5.26 -1.61
C THR A 218 6.32 5.48 -2.87
N PHE A 219 6.89 6.12 -3.89
CA PHE A 219 6.16 6.39 -5.14
C PHE A 219 5.96 5.14 -5.99
N GLU A 220 6.84 4.14 -5.87
CA GLU A 220 6.69 2.83 -6.51
C GLU A 220 5.40 2.11 -6.04
N ILE A 221 4.96 2.36 -4.82
CA ILE A 221 3.70 1.84 -4.28
C ILE A 221 2.52 2.79 -4.50
N LEU A 222 2.73 4.10 -4.33
CA LEU A 222 1.65 5.07 -4.44
C LEU A 222 1.10 5.19 -5.85
N ALA A 223 1.95 5.11 -6.87
CA ALA A 223 1.51 5.25 -8.25
C ALA A 223 0.54 4.14 -8.70
N PRO A 224 0.85 2.83 -8.49
CA PRO A 224 -0.12 1.77 -8.77
C PRO A 224 -1.39 1.86 -7.92
N ILE A 225 -1.29 2.24 -6.64
CA ILE A 225 -2.47 2.47 -5.79
C ILE A 225 -3.35 3.55 -6.42
N ALA A 226 -2.78 4.71 -6.74
CA ALA A 226 -3.52 5.82 -7.33
C ALA A 226 -4.19 5.44 -8.65
N GLN A 227 -3.49 4.70 -9.51
CA GLN A 227 -4.04 4.22 -10.78
C GLN A 227 -5.20 3.24 -10.56
N SER A 228 -5.13 2.41 -9.53
CA SER A 228 -6.15 1.39 -9.23
C SER A 228 -7.34 1.92 -8.43
N LEU A 229 -7.32 3.19 -7.98
CA LEU A 229 -8.32 3.73 -7.04
C LEU A 229 -9.75 3.61 -7.57
N ASP A 230 -10.01 3.85 -8.87
CA ASP A 230 -11.37 3.69 -9.41
C ASP A 230 -11.87 2.24 -9.27
N ALA A 231 -11.03 1.27 -9.65
CA ALA A 231 -11.40 -0.14 -9.56
C ALA A 231 -11.46 -0.65 -8.12
N PHE A 232 -10.64 -0.10 -7.20
CA PHE A 232 -10.60 -0.54 -5.80
C PHE A 232 -11.62 0.19 -4.93
N ALA A 233 -11.66 1.52 -5.00
CA ALA A 233 -12.47 2.37 -4.12
C ALA A 233 -13.85 2.72 -4.70
N GLY A 234 -14.16 2.31 -5.92
CA GLY A 234 -15.48 2.53 -6.52
C GLY A 234 -15.76 4.00 -6.80
N LEU A 235 -14.82 4.74 -7.39
CA LEU A 235 -14.95 6.18 -7.60
C LEU A 235 -16.03 6.54 -8.62
N GLU A 236 -16.16 5.74 -9.69
CA GLU A 236 -17.15 5.95 -10.76
C GLU A 236 -18.36 5.03 -10.63
N GLN A 237 -18.17 3.83 -10.06
CA GLN A 237 -19.23 2.82 -9.89
C GLN A 237 -18.92 1.90 -8.70
N ASP A 238 -19.97 1.42 -8.04
CA ASP A 238 -19.83 0.49 -6.93
C ASP A 238 -18.97 -0.71 -7.30
N ARG A 239 -18.09 -1.10 -6.39
CA ARG A 239 -17.19 -2.26 -6.54
C ARG A 239 -17.37 -3.23 -5.38
N GLN A 240 -17.27 -4.52 -5.67
CA GLN A 240 -17.33 -5.56 -4.65
C GLN A 240 -16.08 -6.43 -4.71
N TRP A 241 -15.34 -6.45 -3.60
CA TRP A 241 -14.11 -7.22 -3.43
C TRP A 241 -14.38 -8.47 -2.60
N LEU A 242 -13.84 -9.60 -3.08
CA LEU A 242 -13.78 -10.84 -2.30
C LEU A 242 -12.53 -10.82 -1.43
N LEU A 243 -12.69 -10.82 -0.13
CA LEU A 243 -11.61 -10.95 0.84
C LEU A 243 -11.39 -12.43 1.14
N LEU A 244 -10.16 -12.91 0.99
CA LEU A 244 -9.75 -14.27 1.36
C LEU A 244 -8.83 -14.19 2.57
N PHE A 245 -9.29 -14.68 3.71
CA PHE A 245 -8.46 -14.80 4.91
C PHE A 245 -7.74 -16.15 4.88
N LEU A 246 -6.47 -16.12 4.45
CA LEU A 246 -5.65 -17.27 4.16
C LEU A 246 -4.91 -17.73 5.41
N ASN A 247 -5.28 -18.90 5.93
CA ASN A 247 -4.63 -19.46 7.11
C ASN A 247 -3.28 -20.12 6.75
N ASN A 248 -2.19 -19.40 6.96
CA ASN A 248 -0.83 -19.88 6.69
C ASN A 248 -0.32 -20.91 7.72
N THR A 249 -1.06 -21.19 8.81
CA THR A 249 -0.80 -22.31 9.71
C THR A 249 -1.36 -23.65 9.20
N GLU A 250 -2.20 -23.60 8.15
CA GLU A 250 -2.66 -24.72 7.34
C GLU A 250 -2.40 -24.40 5.86
N ILE A 251 -1.16 -24.60 5.43
CA ILE A 251 -0.68 -24.11 4.14
C ILE A 251 -1.39 -24.75 2.95
N ARG A 252 -1.67 -23.94 1.93
CA ARG A 252 -2.09 -24.33 0.58
C ARG A 252 -1.16 -23.67 -0.43
N PRO A 253 -1.04 -24.16 -1.67
CA PRO A 253 -0.16 -23.56 -2.66
C PRO A 253 -0.40 -22.05 -2.92
N GLY A 254 -1.63 -21.58 -2.79
CA GLY A 254 -2.02 -20.16 -2.90
C GLY A 254 -1.92 -19.36 -1.60
N GLY A 255 -1.13 -19.80 -0.60
CA GLY A 255 -0.84 -19.04 0.62
C GLY A 255 -1.35 -19.68 1.92
N GLY A 256 -2.56 -20.24 1.96
CA GLY A 256 -3.13 -20.89 3.15
C GLY A 256 -4.57 -21.30 2.93
N PHE A 257 -5.11 -22.10 3.86
CA PHE A 257 -6.49 -22.56 3.83
C PHE A 257 -7.47 -21.36 3.93
N ILE A 258 -8.49 -21.31 3.05
CA ILE A 258 -9.51 -20.27 3.10
C ILE A 258 -10.52 -20.64 4.22
N GLY A 259 -10.19 -20.21 5.44
CA GLY A 259 -11.05 -20.49 6.59
C GLY A 259 -12.23 -19.52 6.73
N VAL A 260 -12.03 -18.29 6.28
CA VAL A 260 -13.00 -17.20 6.34
C VAL A 260 -12.92 -16.44 5.01
N TYR A 261 -14.05 -15.91 4.58
CA TYR A 261 -14.11 -14.99 3.44
C TYR A 261 -14.92 -13.75 3.80
N GLY A 262 -14.73 -12.69 3.05
CA GLY A 262 -15.51 -11.46 3.17
C GLY A 262 -15.96 -10.95 1.82
N LEU A 263 -17.03 -10.15 1.83
CA LEU A 263 -17.45 -9.35 0.69
C LEU A 263 -17.42 -7.89 1.13
N LEU A 264 -16.52 -7.12 0.54
CA LEU A 264 -16.32 -5.70 0.80
C LEU A 264 -16.96 -4.90 -0.31
N GLN A 265 -17.97 -4.10 0.02
CA GLN A 265 -18.63 -3.19 -0.90
C GLN A 265 -18.01 -1.80 -0.76
N MET A 266 -17.51 -1.28 -1.88
CA MET A 266 -16.94 0.06 -1.99
C MET A 266 -17.80 0.93 -2.91
N SER A 267 -18.05 2.17 -2.52
CA SER A 267 -18.79 3.16 -3.31
C SER A 267 -18.29 4.55 -3.00
N GLU A 268 -18.05 5.36 -4.03
CA GLU A 268 -17.64 6.77 -3.90
C GLU A 268 -16.45 6.96 -2.94
N GLY A 269 -15.48 6.04 -2.96
CA GLY A 269 -14.28 6.09 -2.12
C GLY A 269 -14.48 5.64 -0.66
N SER A 270 -15.66 5.13 -0.32
CA SER A 270 -16.01 4.74 1.05
C SER A 270 -16.40 3.26 1.15
N VAL A 271 -16.18 2.67 2.33
CA VAL A 271 -16.66 1.33 2.65
C VAL A 271 -18.15 1.41 2.99
N GLU A 272 -19.00 0.87 2.11
CA GLU A 272 -20.45 0.84 2.32
C GLU A 272 -20.88 -0.33 3.20
N GLN A 273 -20.28 -1.48 2.97
CA GLN A 273 -20.59 -2.69 3.69
C GLN A 273 -19.44 -3.67 3.67
N ILE A 274 -19.21 -4.32 4.79
CA ILE A 274 -18.38 -5.52 4.87
C ILE A 274 -19.21 -6.66 5.43
N PHE A 275 -19.16 -7.81 4.74
CA PHE A 275 -19.75 -9.06 5.19
C PHE A 275 -18.62 -10.07 5.36
N VAL A 276 -18.58 -10.77 6.50
CA VAL A 276 -17.57 -11.81 6.78
C VAL A 276 -18.26 -13.06 7.26
N ASP A 277 -17.86 -14.23 6.73
CA ASP A 277 -18.44 -15.51 7.12
C ASP A 277 -17.42 -16.66 7.08
N ASP A 278 -17.72 -17.74 7.81
CA ASP A 278 -16.99 -19.01 7.75
C ASP A 278 -17.28 -19.73 6.43
N THR A 279 -16.23 -20.14 5.71
CA THR A 279 -16.39 -20.89 4.45
C THR A 279 -17.20 -22.17 4.63
N TYR A 280 -17.15 -22.81 5.78
CA TYR A 280 -17.98 -23.99 6.07
C TYR A 280 -19.49 -23.67 6.05
N ASN A 281 -19.89 -22.42 6.28
CA ASN A 281 -21.30 -22.04 6.26
C ASN A 281 -21.89 -22.10 4.86
N ILE A 282 -21.11 -21.80 3.81
CA ILE A 282 -21.55 -21.96 2.43
C ILE A 282 -21.30 -23.38 1.90
N ASP A 283 -20.14 -23.96 2.17
CA ASP A 283 -19.76 -25.30 1.71
C ASP A 283 -20.72 -26.39 2.18
N GLN A 284 -21.27 -26.27 3.40
CA GLN A 284 -22.24 -27.30 3.93
C GLN A 284 -23.51 -27.43 3.08
N TYR A 285 -23.91 -26.37 2.38
CA TYR A 285 -25.12 -26.41 1.54
C TYR A 285 -24.88 -27.13 0.22
N VAL A 286 -23.65 -27.32 -0.19
CA VAL A 286 -23.27 -28.02 -1.42
C VAL A 286 -22.78 -29.45 -1.16
N GLU A 287 -22.96 -29.99 0.05
CA GLU A 287 -22.67 -31.38 0.38
C GLU A 287 -23.65 -32.35 -0.30
N ASP A 288 -24.76 -31.85 -0.89
CA ASP A 288 -25.72 -32.67 -1.60
C ASP A 288 -25.15 -33.28 -2.90
N PRO A 289 -25.69 -34.43 -3.38
CA PRO A 289 -25.19 -35.12 -4.56
C PRO A 289 -25.38 -34.36 -5.90
N GLU A 290 -26.23 -33.32 -5.95
CA GLU A 290 -26.52 -32.57 -7.16
C GLU A 290 -25.43 -31.52 -7.47
N TYR A 291 -24.69 -31.08 -6.45
CA TYR A 291 -23.52 -30.23 -6.64
C TYR A 291 -22.27 -31.06 -6.91
N PHE A 292 -21.56 -30.77 -7.97
CA PHE A 292 -20.32 -31.46 -8.30
C PHE A 292 -19.37 -30.59 -9.12
N VAL A 293 -18.22 -30.26 -8.53
CA VAL A 293 -17.06 -29.68 -9.22
C VAL A 293 -15.88 -30.63 -8.99
N VAL A 294 -15.18 -30.97 -10.07
CA VAL A 294 -14.04 -31.90 -10.00
C VAL A 294 -12.88 -31.26 -9.22
N PRO A 295 -12.46 -31.83 -8.09
CA PRO A 295 -11.35 -31.27 -7.33
C PRO A 295 -10.00 -31.61 -7.98
N PRO A 296 -8.93 -30.84 -7.68
CA PRO A 296 -7.56 -31.23 -7.98
C PRO A 296 -7.24 -32.63 -7.43
N GLN A 297 -6.53 -33.46 -8.20
CA GLN A 297 -6.27 -34.85 -7.86
C GLN A 297 -5.64 -35.06 -6.47
N PRO A 298 -4.68 -34.23 -6.00
CA PRO A 298 -4.12 -34.40 -4.68
C PRO A 298 -5.15 -34.24 -3.53
N LEU A 299 -6.17 -33.40 -3.70
CA LEU A 299 -7.24 -33.27 -2.71
C LEU A 299 -8.04 -34.56 -2.60
N VAL A 300 -8.28 -35.24 -3.73
CA VAL A 300 -8.94 -36.56 -3.74
C VAL A 300 -8.06 -37.62 -3.06
N ASP A 301 -6.79 -37.68 -3.41
CA ASP A 301 -5.90 -38.75 -3.00
C ASP A 301 -5.50 -38.68 -1.53
N TYR A 302 -5.35 -37.49 -0.98
CA TYR A 302 -4.81 -37.27 0.37
C TYR A 302 -5.84 -36.74 1.38
N LEU A 303 -6.78 -35.90 0.98
CA LEU A 303 -7.86 -35.43 1.85
C LEU A 303 -9.14 -36.27 1.71
N GLY A 304 -9.25 -37.08 0.66
CA GLY A 304 -10.41 -37.94 0.42
C GLY A 304 -11.68 -37.18 0.07
N VAL A 305 -11.56 -35.94 -0.42
CA VAL A 305 -12.71 -35.14 -0.85
C VAL A 305 -13.18 -35.61 -2.22
N ASP A 306 -14.49 -35.62 -2.43
CA ASP A 306 -15.12 -36.02 -3.70
C ASP A 306 -15.55 -34.83 -4.58
N LYS A 307 -15.48 -33.62 -4.03
CA LYS A 307 -15.87 -32.36 -4.67
C LYS A 307 -14.86 -31.27 -4.36
N TRP A 308 -14.76 -30.30 -5.28
CA TRP A 308 -13.99 -29.09 -5.01
C TRP A 308 -14.87 -28.04 -4.35
N TYR A 309 -14.53 -27.73 -3.12
CA TYR A 309 -15.21 -26.75 -2.29
C TYR A 309 -14.49 -25.40 -2.34
N PHE A 310 -15.24 -24.33 -2.10
CA PHE A 310 -14.69 -22.97 -2.09
C PHE A 310 -13.53 -22.82 -1.08
N ARG A 311 -13.58 -23.46 0.08
CA ARG A 311 -12.51 -23.41 1.08
C ARG A 311 -11.12 -23.88 0.60
N ASP A 312 -11.07 -24.66 -0.48
CA ASP A 312 -9.84 -25.17 -1.10
C ASP A 312 -9.58 -24.58 -2.50
N ALA A 313 -10.22 -23.44 -2.84
CA ALA A 313 -10.14 -22.82 -4.15
C ALA A 313 -8.75 -22.28 -4.49
N ASN A 314 -7.98 -21.85 -3.50
CA ASN A 314 -6.61 -21.33 -3.66
C ASN A 314 -5.56 -22.45 -3.82
N TRP A 315 -5.84 -23.37 -4.74
CA TRP A 315 -4.98 -24.51 -5.03
C TRP A 315 -3.80 -24.20 -5.96
N SER A 316 -3.91 -23.20 -6.80
CA SER A 316 -2.79 -22.77 -7.63
C SER A 316 -1.76 -21.96 -6.83
N PRO A 317 -0.44 -22.15 -7.05
CA PRO A 317 0.56 -21.22 -6.53
C PRO A 317 0.57 -19.87 -7.23
N ASP A 318 -0.11 -19.75 -8.37
CA ASP A 318 -0.43 -18.52 -9.07
C ASP A 318 -1.67 -17.90 -8.42
N PHE A 319 -1.49 -16.73 -7.78
CA PHE A 319 -2.58 -16.11 -7.03
C PHE A 319 -3.70 -15.59 -7.93
N ALA A 320 -3.39 -15.10 -9.13
CA ALA A 320 -4.42 -14.67 -10.07
C ALA A 320 -5.31 -15.87 -10.50
N GLN A 321 -4.72 -17.04 -10.77
CA GLN A 321 -5.48 -18.26 -11.04
C GLN A 321 -6.29 -18.73 -9.83
N SER A 322 -5.72 -18.72 -8.63
CA SER A 322 -6.42 -19.06 -7.39
C SER A 322 -7.59 -18.12 -7.10
N SER A 323 -7.44 -16.85 -7.45
CA SER A 323 -8.51 -15.84 -7.33
C SER A 323 -9.67 -16.13 -8.28
N GLN A 324 -9.36 -16.47 -9.55
CA GLN A 324 -10.38 -16.86 -10.55
C GLN A 324 -11.13 -18.12 -10.09
N ASP A 325 -10.41 -19.13 -9.59
CA ASP A 325 -11.02 -20.37 -9.07
C ASP A 325 -11.90 -20.08 -7.85
N SER A 326 -11.45 -19.19 -6.96
CA SER A 326 -12.21 -18.75 -5.78
C SER A 326 -13.53 -18.06 -6.16
N ILE A 327 -13.47 -17.11 -7.10
CA ILE A 327 -14.67 -16.44 -7.63
C ILE A 327 -15.62 -17.47 -8.27
N ALA A 328 -15.09 -18.38 -9.07
CA ALA A 328 -15.90 -19.35 -9.80
C ALA A 328 -16.61 -20.32 -8.85
N LEU A 329 -15.89 -20.87 -7.86
CA LEU A 329 -16.46 -21.79 -6.88
C LEU A 329 -17.48 -21.09 -5.99
N LEU A 330 -17.16 -19.94 -5.42
CA LEU A 330 -18.08 -19.17 -4.58
C LEU A 330 -19.38 -18.85 -5.33
N ARG A 331 -19.32 -18.39 -6.57
CA ARG A 331 -20.49 -18.10 -7.42
C ARG A 331 -21.31 -19.37 -7.70
N GLN A 332 -20.66 -20.50 -7.96
CA GLN A 332 -21.36 -21.77 -8.19
C GLN A 332 -22.08 -22.25 -6.93
N GLU A 333 -21.47 -22.13 -5.76
CA GLU A 333 -22.10 -22.52 -4.49
C GLU A 333 -23.30 -21.63 -4.16
N PHE A 334 -23.17 -20.29 -4.28
CA PHE A 334 -24.30 -19.38 -4.12
C PHE A 334 -25.45 -19.67 -5.07
N ALA A 335 -25.13 -19.93 -6.35
CA ALA A 335 -26.14 -20.29 -7.36
C ALA A 335 -26.83 -21.61 -7.04
N HIS A 336 -26.09 -22.62 -6.57
CA HIS A 336 -26.63 -23.94 -6.24
C HIS A 336 -27.63 -23.86 -5.09
N VAL A 337 -27.33 -23.07 -4.06
CA VAL A 337 -28.24 -22.89 -2.91
C VAL A 337 -29.36 -21.88 -3.17
N GLY A 338 -29.43 -21.31 -4.37
CA GLY A 338 -30.45 -20.34 -4.77
C GLY A 338 -30.34 -18.99 -4.09
N GLN A 339 -29.17 -18.64 -3.58
CA GLN A 339 -28.85 -17.32 -3.05
C GLN A 339 -28.46 -16.36 -4.19
N PRO A 340 -28.61 -15.03 -4.00
CA PRO A 340 -28.12 -14.07 -4.94
C PRO A 340 -26.60 -14.25 -5.15
N VAL A 341 -26.21 -14.46 -6.41
CA VAL A 341 -24.79 -14.61 -6.75
C VAL A 341 -24.09 -13.26 -6.65
N PRO A 342 -23.02 -13.13 -5.82
CA PRO A 342 -22.33 -11.86 -5.68
C PRO A 342 -21.65 -11.46 -6.99
N GLN A 343 -21.71 -10.17 -7.30
CA GLN A 343 -20.83 -9.59 -8.29
C GLN A 343 -19.47 -9.40 -7.59
N ILE A 344 -18.40 -9.89 -8.17
CA ILE A 344 -17.05 -9.77 -7.61
C ILE A 344 -16.18 -9.11 -8.68
N ASP A 345 -15.62 -7.96 -8.34
CA ASP A 345 -14.78 -7.14 -9.23
C ASP A 345 -13.30 -7.39 -8.98
N GLY A 346 -12.93 -7.96 -7.81
CA GLY A 346 -11.56 -8.33 -7.49
C GLY A 346 -11.45 -9.21 -6.26
N VAL A 347 -10.24 -9.65 -5.98
CA VAL A 347 -9.89 -10.50 -4.81
C VAL A 347 -8.71 -9.88 -4.08
N LEU A 348 -8.83 -9.81 -2.76
CA LEU A 348 -7.76 -9.45 -1.84
C LEU A 348 -7.49 -10.64 -0.91
N GLY A 349 -6.33 -11.26 -1.05
CA GLY A 349 -5.87 -12.33 -0.17
C GLY A 349 -4.99 -11.79 0.95
N LEU A 350 -5.27 -12.19 2.19
CA LEU A 350 -4.56 -11.73 3.38
C LEU A 350 -4.23 -12.90 4.29
N THR A 351 -2.97 -12.98 4.76
CA THR A 351 -2.59 -13.91 5.83
C THR A 351 -2.63 -13.22 7.20
N PRO A 352 -2.66 -13.96 8.32
CA PRO A 352 -2.55 -13.39 9.66
C PRO A 352 -1.30 -12.53 9.87
N THR A 353 -0.21 -12.80 9.15
CA THR A 353 1.03 -12.02 9.22
C THR A 353 0.85 -10.55 8.86
N VAL A 354 -0.09 -10.23 7.94
CA VAL A 354 -0.43 -8.84 7.63
C VAL A 354 -1.00 -8.14 8.86
N MET A 355 -1.88 -8.84 9.59
CA MET A 355 -2.49 -8.32 10.82
C MET A 355 -1.45 -8.11 11.91
N GLU A 356 -0.52 -9.04 12.08
CA GLU A 356 0.59 -8.92 13.04
C GLU A 356 1.42 -7.66 12.76
N ARG A 357 1.70 -7.38 11.49
CA ARG A 357 2.44 -6.17 11.07
C ARG A 357 1.66 -4.89 11.33
N VAL A 358 0.39 -4.88 10.99
CA VAL A 358 -0.49 -3.72 11.23
C VAL A 358 -0.61 -3.46 12.73
N LEU A 359 -0.86 -4.49 13.55
CA LEU A 359 -0.90 -4.35 15.01
C LEU A 359 0.43 -3.89 15.60
N GLY A 360 1.56 -4.26 14.98
CA GLY A 360 2.89 -3.75 15.34
C GLY A 360 3.01 -2.23 15.20
N MET A 361 2.23 -1.63 14.29
CA MET A 361 2.18 -0.19 14.05
C MET A 361 1.14 0.50 14.96
N ILE A 362 -0.11 0.01 14.95
CA ILE A 362 -1.22 0.68 15.66
C ILE A 362 -1.31 0.31 17.14
N GLY A 363 -0.63 -0.77 17.55
CA GLY A 363 -0.76 -1.35 18.89
C GLY A 363 -1.83 -2.44 18.98
N PRO A 364 -1.99 -3.01 20.20
CA PRO A 364 -2.97 -4.07 20.45
C PRO A 364 -4.41 -3.62 20.24
N LEU A 365 -5.25 -4.51 19.67
CA LEU A 365 -6.70 -4.31 19.56
C LEU A 365 -7.46 -5.10 20.63
N GLU A 366 -8.51 -4.49 21.18
CA GLU A 366 -9.44 -5.17 22.07
C GLU A 366 -10.79 -5.40 21.36
N VAL A 367 -11.16 -6.66 21.16
CA VAL A 367 -12.38 -7.07 20.49
C VAL A 367 -13.12 -8.08 21.36
N ASP A 368 -14.37 -7.82 21.73
CA ASP A 368 -15.20 -8.68 22.58
C ASP A 368 -14.54 -9.09 23.91
N GLY A 369 -13.69 -8.21 24.49
CA GLY A 369 -12.95 -8.45 25.71
C GLY A 369 -11.73 -9.36 25.54
N ILE A 370 -11.27 -9.57 24.32
CA ILE A 370 -10.06 -10.30 23.95
C ILE A 370 -9.06 -9.28 23.41
N THR A 371 -7.84 -9.32 23.93
CA THR A 371 -6.75 -8.48 23.46
C THR A 371 -5.94 -9.24 22.42
N PHE A 372 -5.79 -8.64 21.24
CA PHE A 372 -4.95 -9.13 20.15
C PHE A 372 -3.67 -8.34 20.12
N GLU A 373 -2.58 -8.95 20.59
CA GLU A 373 -1.22 -8.39 20.56
C GLU A 373 -0.52 -8.79 19.25
N PRO A 374 0.39 -7.97 18.69
CA PRO A 374 1.10 -8.29 17.45
C PRO A 374 1.77 -9.67 17.48
N GLU A 375 2.50 -9.99 18.56
CA GLU A 375 3.32 -11.21 18.65
C GLU A 375 2.50 -12.48 18.87
N THR A 376 1.25 -12.36 19.32
CA THR A 376 0.38 -13.51 19.66
C THR A 376 -0.92 -13.52 18.87
N PHE A 377 -1.06 -12.64 17.89
CA PHE A 377 -2.29 -12.48 17.11
C PHE A 377 -2.80 -13.80 16.55
N THR A 378 -1.95 -14.49 15.79
CA THR A 378 -2.31 -15.78 15.16
C THR A 378 -2.70 -16.81 16.20
N GLU A 379 -1.95 -16.95 17.30
CA GLU A 379 -2.24 -17.93 18.36
C GLU A 379 -3.57 -17.64 19.04
N VAL A 380 -3.83 -16.37 19.39
CA VAL A 380 -5.07 -15.94 20.06
C VAL A 380 -6.27 -16.14 19.15
N LEU A 381 -6.17 -15.70 17.88
CA LEU A 381 -7.24 -15.86 16.89
C LEU A 381 -7.58 -17.35 16.69
N GLU A 382 -6.57 -18.17 16.49
CA GLU A 382 -6.72 -19.62 16.32
C GLU A 382 -7.39 -20.27 17.54
N TYR A 383 -6.95 -19.90 18.76
CA TYR A 383 -7.58 -20.38 19.99
C TYR A 383 -9.06 -20.00 20.05
N GLU A 384 -9.37 -18.74 19.74
CA GLU A 384 -10.74 -18.23 19.83
C GLU A 384 -11.70 -18.88 18.84
N VAL A 385 -11.27 -19.11 17.60
CA VAL A 385 -12.11 -19.73 16.56
C VAL A 385 -12.23 -21.25 16.69
N GLU A 386 -11.30 -21.93 17.39
CA GLU A 386 -11.32 -23.39 17.52
C GLU A 386 -11.80 -23.87 18.92
N VAL A 387 -11.52 -23.12 19.97
CA VAL A 387 -11.74 -23.54 21.36
C VAL A 387 -12.52 -22.49 22.15
N GLY A 388 -12.05 -21.24 22.19
CA GLY A 388 -12.54 -20.17 23.06
C GLY A 388 -14.03 -19.84 22.85
N TYR A 389 -14.55 -19.99 21.64
CA TYR A 389 -15.97 -19.79 21.33
C TYR A 389 -16.90 -20.68 22.22
N LYS A 390 -16.47 -21.90 22.55
CA LYS A 390 -17.26 -22.85 23.39
C LYS A 390 -17.38 -22.32 24.81
N ASP A 391 -16.32 -21.79 25.36
CA ASP A 391 -16.28 -21.26 26.73
C ASP A 391 -17.16 -20.01 26.86
N ARG A 392 -17.37 -19.30 25.78
CA ARG A 392 -18.28 -18.14 25.67
C ARG A 392 -19.74 -18.53 25.32
N GLY A 393 -20.00 -19.80 25.05
CA GLY A 393 -21.33 -20.27 24.70
C GLY A 393 -21.80 -19.92 23.30
N ILE A 394 -20.82 -19.64 22.38
CA ILE A 394 -21.09 -19.34 20.98
C ILE A 394 -21.29 -20.63 20.19
N GLY A 395 -22.24 -20.65 19.25
CA GLY A 395 -22.50 -21.80 18.38
C GLY A 395 -21.33 -22.02 17.39
N PHE A 396 -21.22 -23.25 16.87
CA PHE A 396 -20.17 -23.61 15.93
C PHE A 396 -20.25 -22.77 14.66
N GLU A 397 -21.42 -22.47 14.15
CA GLU A 397 -21.72 -21.65 12.98
C GLU A 397 -21.32 -20.18 13.15
N ASP A 398 -21.25 -19.71 14.40
CA ASP A 398 -20.95 -18.32 14.74
C ASP A 398 -19.51 -18.12 15.24
N ARG A 399 -18.70 -19.20 15.34
CA ARG A 399 -17.38 -19.19 15.98
C ARG A 399 -16.38 -18.21 15.34
N LYS A 400 -16.54 -17.92 14.04
CA LYS A 400 -15.67 -17.03 13.28
C LYS A 400 -16.21 -15.62 13.10
N LYS A 401 -17.35 -15.27 13.70
CA LYS A 401 -17.88 -13.90 13.70
C LYS A 401 -16.91 -12.88 14.30
N ILE A 402 -16.06 -13.33 15.22
CA ILE A 402 -15.01 -12.51 15.79
C ILE A 402 -14.06 -11.92 14.72
N VAL A 403 -13.86 -12.64 13.60
CA VAL A 403 -13.03 -12.12 12.49
C VAL A 403 -13.70 -10.90 11.85
N GLY A 404 -15.02 -10.91 11.69
CA GLY A 404 -15.77 -9.75 11.20
C GLY A 404 -15.65 -8.55 12.14
N THR A 405 -15.92 -8.76 13.44
CA THR A 405 -15.78 -7.68 14.44
C THR A 405 -14.35 -7.15 14.51
N LEU A 406 -13.35 -8.03 14.39
CA LEU A 406 -11.94 -7.65 14.35
C LEU A 406 -11.64 -6.78 13.11
N MET A 407 -12.19 -7.15 11.94
CA MET A 407 -12.01 -6.37 10.71
C MET A 407 -12.68 -4.99 10.80
N ASP A 408 -13.90 -4.92 11.32
CA ASP A 408 -14.59 -3.64 11.55
C ASP A 408 -13.75 -2.74 12.47
N THR A 409 -13.30 -3.28 13.63
CA THR A 409 -12.47 -2.52 14.57
C THR A 409 -11.13 -2.08 13.96
N LEU A 410 -10.52 -2.95 13.15
CA LEU A 410 -9.27 -2.62 12.46
C LEU A 410 -9.46 -1.47 11.46
N LEU A 411 -10.52 -1.52 10.65
CA LEU A 411 -10.81 -0.46 9.68
C LEU A 411 -11.06 0.88 10.37
N ASP A 412 -11.82 0.88 11.48
CA ASP A 412 -12.04 2.07 12.28
C ASP A 412 -10.71 2.67 12.78
N GLU A 413 -9.80 1.84 13.31
CA GLU A 413 -8.48 2.28 13.76
C GLU A 413 -7.62 2.80 12.61
N LEU A 414 -7.60 2.10 11.45
CA LEU A 414 -6.82 2.51 10.28
C LEU A 414 -7.31 3.84 9.71
N PHE A 415 -8.62 4.05 9.60
CA PHE A 415 -9.18 5.31 9.10
C PHE A 415 -9.06 6.46 10.13
N SER A 416 -8.87 6.12 11.40
CA SER A 416 -8.60 7.07 12.47
C SER A 416 -7.12 7.44 12.59
N LEU A 417 -6.23 6.78 11.83
CA LEU A 417 -4.81 7.11 11.84
C LEU A 417 -4.56 8.56 11.39
N PRO A 418 -3.67 9.28 12.09
CA PRO A 418 -3.14 10.53 11.58
C PRO A 418 -2.50 10.32 10.19
N ILE A 419 -2.69 11.28 9.30
CA ILE A 419 -2.24 11.16 7.91
C ILE A 419 -0.71 11.01 7.81
N ASP A 420 0.03 11.56 8.74
CA ASP A 420 1.49 11.43 8.83
C ASP A 420 1.98 10.01 9.18
N GLU A 421 1.08 9.12 9.61
CA GLU A 421 1.38 7.70 9.84
C GLU A 421 1.10 6.81 8.59
N TRP A 422 0.42 7.32 7.57
CA TRP A 422 0.09 6.56 6.36
C TRP A 422 1.30 6.05 5.56
N PRO A 423 2.44 6.76 5.47
CA PRO A 423 3.62 6.22 4.83
C PRO A 423 4.13 4.92 5.48
N ALA A 424 4.01 4.80 6.82
CA ALA A 424 4.36 3.57 7.52
C ALA A 424 3.38 2.43 7.16
N LEU A 425 2.08 2.72 7.04
CA LEU A 425 1.08 1.76 6.59
C LEU A 425 1.38 1.28 5.16
N PHE A 426 1.74 2.18 4.24
CA PHE A 426 2.15 1.81 2.87
C PHE A 426 3.39 0.92 2.87
N GLY A 427 4.35 1.16 3.76
CA GLY A 427 5.52 0.29 3.95
C GLY A 427 5.13 -1.13 4.40
N ILE A 428 4.10 -1.26 5.27
CA ILE A 428 3.55 -2.55 5.69
C ILE A 428 2.86 -3.26 4.52
N VAL A 429 2.08 -2.55 3.73
CA VAL A 429 1.42 -3.09 2.52
C VAL A 429 2.49 -3.59 1.54
N LYS A 430 3.49 -2.77 1.21
CA LYS A 430 4.61 -3.12 0.33
C LYS A 430 5.30 -4.40 0.79
N SER A 431 5.78 -4.42 2.04
CA SER A 431 6.47 -5.58 2.59
C SER A 431 5.59 -6.84 2.64
N SER A 432 4.29 -6.67 2.86
CA SER A 432 3.35 -7.78 2.89
C SER A 432 3.09 -8.37 1.50
N ILE A 433 3.08 -7.54 0.47
CA ILE A 433 3.01 -8.01 -0.93
C ILE A 433 4.33 -8.70 -1.32
N GLU A 434 5.48 -8.09 -1.08
CA GLU A 434 6.80 -8.64 -1.41
C GLU A 434 7.03 -10.01 -0.78
N ASP A 435 6.61 -10.18 0.47
CA ASP A 435 6.71 -11.45 1.22
C ASP A 435 5.57 -12.42 0.91
N LYS A 436 4.68 -12.11 -0.05
CA LYS A 436 3.52 -12.92 -0.44
C LYS A 436 2.54 -13.22 0.70
N GLN A 437 2.43 -12.28 1.65
CA GLN A 437 1.43 -12.32 2.71
C GLN A 437 0.12 -11.65 2.31
N MET A 438 0.16 -10.84 1.24
CA MET A 438 -0.95 -10.12 0.66
C MET A 438 -0.88 -10.22 -0.86
N GLY A 439 -2.00 -10.53 -1.52
CA GLY A 439 -2.09 -10.61 -2.98
C GLY A 439 -3.36 -9.95 -3.49
N LEU A 440 -3.30 -9.37 -4.70
CA LEU A 440 -4.41 -8.70 -5.36
C LEU A 440 -4.70 -9.31 -6.72
N TYR A 441 -5.98 -9.37 -7.05
CA TYR A 441 -6.46 -9.75 -8.38
C TYR A 441 -7.65 -8.87 -8.75
N SER A 442 -7.72 -8.40 -9.99
CA SER A 442 -8.87 -7.67 -10.54
C SER A 442 -9.49 -8.40 -11.72
N THR A 443 -10.82 -8.32 -11.86
CA THR A 443 -11.52 -8.79 -13.07
C THR A 443 -11.51 -7.76 -14.19
N ASP A 444 -11.10 -6.54 -13.93
CA ASP A 444 -10.83 -5.48 -14.88
C ASP A 444 -9.41 -5.66 -15.45
N GLU A 445 -9.28 -5.75 -16.79
CA GLU A 445 -7.99 -6.06 -17.43
C GLU A 445 -6.95 -4.96 -17.19
N ASP A 446 -7.33 -3.69 -17.27
CA ASP A 446 -6.38 -2.57 -17.11
C ASP A 446 -5.85 -2.53 -15.67
N THR A 447 -6.71 -2.75 -14.68
CA THR A 447 -6.31 -2.84 -13.27
C THR A 447 -5.47 -4.09 -12.99
N GLN A 448 -5.81 -5.23 -13.61
CA GLN A 448 -5.02 -6.45 -13.48
C GLN A 448 -3.62 -6.28 -14.04
N ASP A 449 -3.46 -5.60 -15.16
CA ASP A 449 -2.15 -5.28 -15.73
C ASP A 449 -1.30 -4.44 -14.75
N VAL A 450 -1.92 -3.47 -14.07
CA VAL A 450 -1.24 -2.70 -13.00
C VAL A 450 -0.76 -3.61 -11.87
N PHE A 451 -1.60 -4.54 -11.40
CA PHE A 451 -1.21 -5.48 -10.34
C PHE A 451 -0.12 -6.46 -10.78
N SER A 452 -0.17 -6.90 -12.03
CA SER A 452 0.83 -7.82 -12.60
C SER A 452 2.18 -7.13 -12.77
N ASP A 453 2.20 -5.93 -13.35
CA ASP A 453 3.42 -5.14 -13.58
C ASP A 453 4.07 -4.69 -12.26
N SER A 454 3.27 -4.43 -11.22
CA SER A 454 3.73 -4.09 -9.87
C SER A 454 4.10 -5.33 -9.02
N GLY A 455 3.90 -6.55 -9.53
CA GLY A 455 4.16 -7.79 -8.80
C GLY A 455 3.13 -8.12 -7.70
N TRP A 456 1.99 -7.43 -7.66
CA TRP A 456 0.98 -7.59 -6.61
C TRP A 456 0.05 -8.79 -6.85
N ALA A 457 -0.04 -9.24 -8.11
CA ALA A 457 -0.86 -10.37 -8.51
C ALA A 457 -0.22 -11.73 -8.20
N HIS A 458 1.06 -11.78 -7.86
CA HIS A 458 1.83 -13.01 -7.62
C HIS A 458 1.63 -14.07 -8.70
N GLU A 459 1.61 -13.64 -9.95
CA GLU A 459 1.47 -14.52 -11.10
C GLU A 459 2.74 -15.36 -11.31
N VAL A 460 2.56 -16.60 -11.72
CA VAL A 460 3.65 -17.47 -12.12
C VAL A 460 3.86 -17.36 -13.63
N SER A 461 4.67 -16.38 -14.04
CA SER A 461 5.02 -16.19 -15.46
C SER A 461 6.23 -17.02 -15.84
N THR A 462 6.10 -17.78 -16.96
CA THR A 462 7.19 -18.52 -17.57
C THR A 462 7.71 -17.87 -18.86
N ASP A 463 7.10 -16.77 -19.29
CA ASP A 463 7.33 -16.21 -20.63
C ASP A 463 8.71 -15.54 -20.81
N LYS A 464 9.37 -15.18 -19.72
CA LYS A 464 10.67 -14.48 -19.73
C LYS A 464 11.81 -15.31 -19.12
N ILE A 465 11.58 -16.60 -18.82
CA ILE A 465 12.49 -17.43 -18.05
C ILE A 465 12.74 -18.73 -18.83
N ASP A 466 14.03 -19.04 -19.11
CA ASP A 466 14.43 -20.27 -19.83
C ASP A 466 14.31 -21.53 -18.95
N ASP A 467 14.36 -21.37 -17.63
CA ASP A 467 14.25 -22.46 -16.64
C ASP A 467 13.66 -21.94 -15.33
N ILE A 468 12.70 -22.66 -14.76
CA ILE A 468 12.02 -22.31 -13.50
C ILE A 468 11.90 -23.53 -12.59
N LEU A 469 12.25 -23.35 -11.32
CA LEU A 469 11.91 -24.30 -10.25
C LEU A 469 10.93 -23.61 -9.29
N LEU A 470 9.69 -24.11 -9.26
CA LEU A 470 8.67 -23.67 -8.31
C LEU A 470 8.39 -24.82 -7.33
N ILE A 471 8.52 -24.54 -6.03
CA ILE A 471 8.17 -25.47 -4.96
C ILE A 471 6.96 -24.89 -4.23
N ALA A 472 5.84 -25.58 -4.31
CA ALA A 472 4.62 -25.20 -3.63
C ALA A 472 4.21 -26.32 -2.66
N ASP A 473 4.20 -26.01 -1.38
CA ASP A 473 3.79 -26.95 -0.33
C ASP A 473 2.28 -26.91 -0.10
N ALA A 474 1.72 -28.04 0.30
CA ALA A 474 0.34 -28.16 0.73
C ALA A 474 0.23 -29.04 1.96
N ASN A 475 -0.45 -28.57 2.99
CA ASN A 475 -0.78 -29.39 4.16
C ASN A 475 -1.96 -30.30 3.84
N MET A 476 -1.65 -31.57 3.63
CA MET A 476 -2.65 -32.60 3.32
C MET A 476 -3.10 -33.40 4.58
N GLY A 477 -2.75 -32.91 5.77
CA GLY A 477 -3.19 -33.47 7.04
C GLY A 477 -4.47 -32.85 7.60
N ALA A 478 -4.99 -31.78 6.98
CA ALA A 478 -6.15 -30.99 7.42
C ALA A 478 -6.06 -30.53 8.90
N LEU A 479 -4.85 -30.30 9.41
CA LEU A 479 -4.57 -29.81 10.75
C LEU A 479 -3.57 -28.68 10.68
N LYS A 480 -3.61 -27.75 11.65
CA LYS A 480 -2.76 -26.56 11.74
C LYS A 480 -1.32 -26.88 12.20
N THR A 481 -0.71 -27.88 11.57
CA THR A 481 0.61 -28.40 11.96
C THR A 481 1.77 -27.56 11.44
N ASP A 482 1.51 -26.72 10.43
CA ASP A 482 2.56 -25.88 9.83
C ASP A 482 3.11 -24.82 10.81
N TYR A 483 2.32 -24.44 11.80
CA TYR A 483 2.76 -23.56 12.89
C TYR A 483 3.98 -24.11 13.67
N ALA A 484 4.13 -25.44 13.76
CA ALA A 484 5.22 -26.10 14.49
C ALA A 484 6.24 -26.78 13.58
N MET A 485 6.16 -26.54 12.27
CA MET A 485 7.06 -27.19 11.29
C MET A 485 8.14 -26.22 10.86
N GLU A 486 9.40 -26.70 10.92
CA GLU A 486 10.54 -26.06 10.26
C GLU A 486 10.82 -26.78 8.93
N ARG A 487 11.02 -26.00 7.85
CA ARG A 487 11.31 -26.53 6.51
C ARG A 487 12.67 -26.06 6.05
N GLU A 488 13.44 -26.98 5.49
CA GLU A 488 14.71 -26.69 4.82
C GLU A 488 14.65 -27.21 3.39
N VAL A 489 14.91 -26.35 2.41
CA VAL A 489 15.02 -26.71 1.00
C VAL A 489 16.46 -26.51 0.56
N VAL A 490 17.12 -27.58 0.12
CA VAL A 490 18.48 -27.53 -0.39
C VAL A 490 18.48 -27.79 -1.90
N TYR A 491 18.66 -26.72 -2.67
CA TYR A 491 18.78 -26.79 -4.13
C TYR A 491 20.26 -26.80 -4.54
N LYS A 492 20.66 -27.81 -5.34
CA LYS A 492 22.03 -27.94 -5.84
C LYS A 492 22.00 -27.96 -7.36
N ILE A 493 22.78 -27.08 -7.96
CA ILE A 493 23.00 -27.06 -9.41
C ILE A 493 24.40 -27.64 -9.65
N ASP A 494 24.49 -28.79 -10.31
CA ASP A 494 25.73 -29.34 -10.78
C ASP A 494 25.89 -28.96 -12.26
N SER A 495 26.89 -28.12 -12.59
CA SER A 495 27.25 -27.84 -13.97
C SER A 495 28.25 -28.93 -14.41
N ASP A 496 27.85 -29.79 -15.33
CA ASP A 496 28.80 -30.62 -16.08
C ASP A 496 29.62 -29.67 -16.96
N GLU A 497 30.88 -29.45 -16.60
CA GLU A 497 31.87 -28.84 -17.48
C GLU A 497 32.13 -29.81 -18.66
N ASN A 498 31.49 -29.53 -19.81
CA ASN A 498 31.85 -30.11 -21.11
C ASN A 498 32.51 -29.07 -22.00
#